data_f0e864d205f232fe33db55b1addd0da5
#
_entry.id   f0e864d205f232fe33db55b1addd0da5
#
_cell.length_a   1.000
_cell.length_b   1.000
_cell.length_c   1.000
_cell.angle_alpha   90.00
_cell.angle_beta   90.00
_cell.angle_gamma   90.00
#
_symmetry.space_group_name_H-M   'P 1'
#
loop_
_entity.id
_entity.type
_entity.pdbx_description
1 polymer ?
#
loop_
_entity_poly.entity_id
_entity_poly.type
_entity_poly.pdbx_seq_one_letter_code
_entity_poly.pdbx_strand_id
1 'polypeptide(L)'
;MTRSARSLVLAAILPTLCACSTPTASRGTPRQAVTLRFAWPEQLSARVTHSVTMNSPLGNTQVQRSYWLTVAPGEEEGHRQLVPSDIEVSPPQFAAMVDPVPAVHFDDDGCFQGIDTPENMLGLQMLEVLPMEPEKKAELLENLVAVQEEAALEYWDRLVASWRGVTLTPGEPVRHEARIVVGTGFMEKKEVAAEERTSIEVGVPCTPDAQERRCVRLTVDLQPLGQSEEETGPMARKRFELVTDPDTLVPYSTRLTRMDRVDWGKDGGEQPLKEFLQVEEYVYTYGAQRVPPGTT
;
A
#
# COMPACT_ATOMS: atom_id res chain seq x y z
N MET A 1 -69.19 -10.06 79.13
CA MET A 1 -68.59 -8.72 79.03
C MET A 1 -67.09 -8.94 78.66
N THR A 2 -66.80 -8.96 77.39
CA THR A 2 -65.41 -9.20 76.96
C THR A 2 -65.12 -8.26 75.78
N ARG A 3 -64.20 -7.34 75.98
CA ARG A 3 -63.74 -6.36 75.02
C ARG A 3 -62.74 -6.99 74.08
N SER A 4 -63.05 -6.97 72.84
CA SER A 4 -62.17 -7.41 71.75
C SER A 4 -61.15 -6.32 71.43
N ALA A 5 -59.85 -6.65 71.48
CA ALA A 5 -58.74 -5.77 71.03
C ALA A 5 -58.45 -6.02 69.58
N ARG A 6 -58.64 -4.98 68.79
CA ARG A 6 -58.21 -4.96 67.33
C ARG A 6 -56.72 -4.58 67.24
N SER A 7 -55.91 -5.52 66.80
CA SER A 7 -54.53 -5.24 66.42
C SER A 7 -54.47 -4.64 65.03
N LEU A 8 -53.94 -3.41 64.89
CA LEU A 8 -53.59 -2.74 63.66
C LEU A 8 -52.19 -3.26 63.22
N VAL A 9 -52.19 -3.92 62.06
CA VAL A 9 -50.95 -4.28 61.37
C VAL A 9 -50.58 -3.13 60.44
N LEU A 10 -49.54 -2.39 60.76
CA LEU A 10 -48.91 -1.39 59.91
C LEU A 10 -48.05 -2.12 58.88
N ALA A 11 -48.51 -2.13 57.63
CA ALA A 11 -47.68 -2.55 56.47
C ALA A 11 -46.76 -1.42 56.06
N ALA A 12 -45.46 -1.59 56.34
CA ALA A 12 -44.42 -0.69 55.87
C ALA A 12 -44.11 -0.99 54.36
N ILE A 13 -44.54 -0.08 53.50
CA ILE A 13 -44.19 -0.11 52.06
C ILE A 13 -42.77 0.46 51.92
N LEU A 14 -41.81 -0.40 51.67
CA LEU A 14 -40.44 0.02 51.25
C LEU A 14 -40.47 0.36 49.75
N PRO A 15 -40.10 1.59 49.37
CA PRO A 15 -39.88 1.89 47.94
C PRO A 15 -38.59 1.22 47.45
N THR A 16 -38.72 0.23 46.57
CA THR A 16 -37.61 -0.36 45.83
C THR A 16 -37.08 0.69 44.86
N LEU A 17 -35.99 1.35 45.21
CA LEU A 17 -35.22 2.21 44.32
C LEU A 17 -34.57 1.32 43.24
N CYS A 18 -35.22 1.20 42.09
CA CYS A 18 -34.57 0.74 40.85
C CYS A 18 -33.45 1.74 40.51
N ALA A 19 -32.25 1.48 40.92
CA ALA A 19 -31.05 2.14 40.36
C ALA A 19 -30.89 1.69 38.92
N CYS A 20 -31.38 2.51 37.97
CA CYS A 20 -30.96 2.45 36.58
C CYS A 20 -29.46 2.73 36.57
N SER A 21 -28.64 1.69 36.55
CA SER A 21 -27.23 1.78 36.20
C SER A 21 -27.18 2.16 34.72
N THR A 22 -27.05 3.46 34.45
CA THR A 22 -26.60 3.97 33.16
C THR A 22 -25.28 3.25 32.85
N PRO A 23 -25.16 2.59 31.68
CA PRO A 23 -23.86 2.03 31.28
C PRO A 23 -22.89 3.20 31.21
N THR A 24 -21.93 3.22 32.13
CA THR A 24 -20.81 4.14 32.10
C THR A 24 -20.09 3.84 30.80
N ALA A 25 -20.26 4.70 29.79
CA ALA A 25 -19.47 4.63 28.57
C ALA A 25 -18.02 4.58 29.03
N SER A 26 -17.39 3.44 28.84
CA SER A 26 -15.96 3.25 29.06
C SER A 26 -15.27 4.37 28.31
N ARG A 27 -14.78 5.38 29.01
CA ARG A 27 -13.87 6.37 28.46
C ARG A 27 -12.63 5.59 28.05
N GLY A 28 -12.60 5.15 26.80
CA GLY A 28 -11.42 4.53 26.20
C GLY A 28 -10.23 5.43 26.50
N THR A 29 -9.16 4.85 26.99
CA THR A 29 -7.88 5.55 27.14
C THR A 29 -7.61 6.32 25.86
N PRO A 30 -7.28 7.64 25.92
CA PRO A 30 -7.01 8.41 24.72
C PRO A 30 -5.96 7.65 23.91
N ARG A 31 -6.29 7.30 22.67
CA ARG A 31 -5.39 6.60 21.78
C ARG A 31 -4.25 7.55 21.46
N GLN A 32 -3.05 7.18 21.86
CA GLN A 32 -1.87 8.03 21.64
C GLN A 32 -1.61 8.15 20.14
N ALA A 33 -1.46 9.39 19.67
CA ALA A 33 -1.04 9.66 18.31
C ALA A 33 0.39 9.14 18.06
N VAL A 34 0.63 8.63 16.86
CA VAL A 34 1.93 8.09 16.43
C VAL A 34 2.49 9.00 15.36
N THR A 35 3.71 9.49 15.57
CA THR A 35 4.47 10.25 14.56
C THR A 35 5.46 9.30 13.89
N LEU A 36 5.35 9.21 12.57
CA LEU A 36 6.19 8.36 11.73
C LEU A 36 7.50 9.07 11.42
N ARG A 37 8.63 8.35 11.54
CA ARG A 37 9.97 8.91 11.37
C ARG A 37 10.74 8.13 10.32
N PHE A 38 11.51 8.82 9.50
CA PHE A 38 12.45 8.19 8.58
C PHE A 38 13.83 8.08 9.25
N ALA A 39 14.34 6.86 9.40
CA ALA A 39 15.66 6.59 9.95
C ALA A 39 16.15 5.20 9.51
N TRP A 40 16.32 5.00 8.20
CA TRP A 40 16.82 3.72 7.71
C TRP A 40 18.27 3.49 8.11
N PRO A 41 18.63 2.29 8.61
CA PRO A 41 20.01 1.95 8.91
C PRO A 41 20.91 2.08 7.68
N GLU A 42 22.16 2.50 7.86
CA GLU A 42 23.15 2.64 6.79
C GLU A 42 23.45 1.32 6.06
N GLN A 43 23.33 0.19 6.76
CA GLN A 43 23.60 -1.15 6.21
C GLN A 43 22.31 -1.99 6.13
N LEU A 44 21.20 -1.35 5.75
CA LEU A 44 19.96 -2.08 5.57
C LEU A 44 20.08 -3.00 4.35
N SER A 45 19.78 -4.29 4.54
CA SER A 45 19.70 -5.27 3.47
C SER A 45 18.50 -6.18 3.68
N ALA A 46 17.73 -6.41 2.62
CA ALA A 46 16.54 -7.26 2.65
C ALA A 46 16.48 -8.15 1.40
N ARG A 47 16.01 -9.38 1.55
CA ARG A 47 15.49 -10.16 0.43
C ARG A 47 14.05 -9.69 0.18
N VAL A 48 13.77 -9.19 -1.01
CA VAL A 48 12.46 -8.71 -1.41
C VAL A 48 11.81 -9.77 -2.30
N THR A 49 10.56 -10.10 -1.99
CA THR A 49 9.68 -10.85 -2.88
C THR A 49 8.58 -9.90 -3.35
N HIS A 50 8.51 -9.66 -4.64
CA HIS A 50 7.49 -8.85 -5.28
C HIS A 50 6.61 -9.74 -6.15
N SER A 51 5.31 -9.73 -5.91
CA SER A 51 4.33 -10.48 -6.71
C SER A 51 3.28 -9.55 -7.29
N VAL A 52 2.93 -9.80 -8.54
CA VAL A 52 1.81 -9.15 -9.23
C VAL A 52 0.84 -10.23 -9.66
N THR A 53 -0.39 -10.14 -9.18
CA THR A 53 -1.50 -11.01 -9.57
C THR A 53 -2.54 -10.17 -10.29
N MET A 54 -2.89 -10.56 -11.50
CA MET A 54 -3.95 -9.94 -12.31
C MET A 54 -5.04 -10.96 -12.56
N ASN A 55 -6.24 -10.66 -12.07
CA ASN A 55 -7.45 -11.41 -12.36
C ASN A 55 -8.29 -10.62 -13.35
N SER A 56 -8.60 -11.20 -14.48
CA SER A 56 -9.39 -10.57 -15.52
C SER A 56 -10.38 -11.56 -16.12
N PRO A 57 -11.40 -11.11 -16.85
CA PRO A 57 -12.30 -11.99 -17.58
C PRO A 57 -11.61 -12.84 -18.64
N LEU A 58 -10.37 -12.51 -19.00
CA LEU A 58 -9.55 -13.24 -19.98
C LEU A 58 -8.66 -14.31 -19.32
N GLY A 59 -8.60 -14.33 -18.00
CA GLY A 59 -7.79 -15.27 -17.23
C GLY A 59 -7.01 -14.61 -16.09
N ASN A 60 -6.30 -15.44 -15.35
CA ASN A 60 -5.49 -15.04 -14.22
C ASN A 60 -4.02 -15.15 -14.59
N THR A 61 -3.26 -14.12 -14.28
CA THR A 61 -1.81 -14.09 -14.47
C THR A 61 -1.15 -13.76 -13.16
N GLN A 62 -0.09 -14.48 -12.82
CA GLN A 62 0.75 -14.19 -11.66
C GLN A 62 2.21 -14.17 -12.10
N VAL A 63 2.90 -13.11 -11.73
CA VAL A 63 4.35 -12.95 -11.92
C VAL A 63 4.96 -12.62 -10.56
N GLN A 64 6.05 -13.27 -10.25
CA GLN A 64 6.81 -13.01 -9.03
C GLN A 64 8.26 -12.72 -9.40
N ARG A 65 8.85 -11.73 -8.75
CA ARG A 65 10.31 -11.51 -8.77
C ARG A 65 10.84 -11.48 -7.35
N SER A 66 12.06 -11.95 -7.17
CA SER A 66 12.78 -11.84 -5.92
C SER A 66 14.18 -11.31 -6.15
N TYR A 67 14.64 -10.45 -5.26
CA TYR A 67 15.92 -9.77 -5.39
C TYR A 67 16.44 -9.31 -4.02
N TRP A 68 17.74 -9.04 -3.94
CA TRP A 68 18.30 -8.33 -2.81
C TRP A 68 18.13 -6.83 -3.00
N LEU A 69 17.81 -6.14 -1.91
CA LEU A 69 17.72 -4.70 -1.84
C LEU A 69 18.63 -4.22 -0.73
N THR A 70 19.62 -3.39 -1.07
CA THR A 70 20.63 -2.97 -0.11
C THR A 70 20.77 -1.46 -0.13
N VAL A 71 20.81 -0.83 1.05
CA VAL A 71 21.19 0.57 1.19
C VAL A 71 22.70 0.67 1.09
N ALA A 72 23.18 1.52 0.19
CA ALA A 72 24.59 1.81 -0.02
C ALA A 72 24.83 3.33 0.07
N PRO A 73 26.07 3.77 0.37
CA PRO A 73 26.44 5.18 0.26
C PRO A 73 26.22 5.69 -1.16
N GLY A 74 25.72 6.90 -1.32
CA GLY A 74 25.70 7.61 -2.59
C GLY A 74 27.05 8.22 -2.95
N GLU A 75 27.13 8.87 -4.10
CA GLU A 75 28.35 9.56 -4.55
C GLU A 75 28.65 10.84 -3.76
N GLU A 76 27.59 11.51 -3.28
CA GLU A 76 27.69 12.74 -2.51
C GLU A 76 27.49 12.46 -1.01
N GLU A 77 28.13 13.28 -0.15
CA GLU A 77 27.94 13.21 1.31
C GLU A 77 26.49 13.47 1.70
N GLY A 78 25.93 12.62 2.54
CA GLY A 78 24.51 12.69 2.95
C GLY A 78 23.54 12.07 1.93
N HIS A 79 24.03 11.55 0.79
CA HIS A 79 23.22 10.82 -0.16
C HIS A 79 23.41 9.31 0.00
N ARG A 80 22.35 8.58 -0.27
CA ARG A 80 22.29 7.12 -0.21
C ARG A 80 21.56 6.58 -1.42
N GLN A 81 21.79 5.33 -1.71
CA GLN A 81 21.10 4.64 -2.80
C GLN A 81 20.55 3.30 -2.34
N LEU A 82 19.40 2.94 -2.86
CA LEU A 82 18.75 1.66 -2.67
C LEU A 82 19.01 0.79 -3.90
N VAL A 83 19.95 -0.14 -3.79
CA VAL A 83 20.47 -0.91 -4.92
C VAL A 83 19.87 -2.31 -4.95
N PRO A 84 19.15 -2.68 -6.04
CA PRO A 84 18.71 -4.05 -6.28
C PRO A 84 19.82 -4.91 -6.85
N SER A 85 19.86 -6.21 -6.49
CA SER A 85 20.77 -7.19 -7.06
C SER A 85 20.17 -8.59 -7.04
N ASP A 86 20.77 -9.52 -7.82
CA ASP A 86 20.41 -10.93 -7.89
C ASP A 86 18.90 -11.13 -8.16
N ILE A 87 18.42 -10.51 -9.25
CA ILE A 87 17.01 -10.52 -9.64
C ILE A 87 16.65 -11.86 -10.28
N GLU A 88 15.66 -12.53 -9.73
CA GLU A 88 15.07 -13.78 -10.22
C GLU A 88 13.60 -13.54 -10.55
N VAL A 89 13.12 -14.05 -11.68
CA VAL A 89 11.71 -13.92 -12.11
C VAL A 89 11.07 -15.31 -12.24
N SER A 90 9.87 -15.45 -11.74
CA SER A 90 9.06 -16.67 -11.82
C SER A 90 7.63 -16.34 -12.29
N PRO A 91 7.09 -17.06 -13.29
CA PRO A 91 7.76 -18.09 -14.09
C PRO A 91 8.85 -17.52 -15.03
N PRO A 92 9.91 -18.28 -15.34
CA PRO A 92 11.07 -17.77 -16.10
C PRO A 92 10.76 -17.18 -17.48
N GLN A 93 9.68 -17.64 -18.14
CA GLN A 93 9.26 -17.10 -19.44
C GLN A 93 8.88 -15.61 -19.40
N PHE A 94 8.60 -15.06 -18.24
CA PHE A 94 8.33 -13.63 -18.08
C PHE A 94 9.59 -12.80 -17.82
N ALA A 95 10.75 -13.41 -17.63
CA ALA A 95 11.98 -12.68 -17.28
C ALA A 95 12.36 -11.61 -18.31
N ALA A 96 12.14 -11.89 -19.61
CA ALA A 96 12.41 -10.92 -20.69
C ALA A 96 11.34 -9.80 -20.79
N MET A 97 10.21 -9.94 -20.13
CA MET A 97 9.09 -9.00 -20.18
C MET A 97 8.99 -8.11 -18.93
N VAL A 98 9.81 -8.40 -17.93
CA VAL A 98 9.82 -7.66 -16.66
C VAL A 98 11.01 -6.71 -16.66
N ASP A 99 10.72 -5.42 -16.63
CA ASP A 99 11.79 -4.42 -16.53
C ASP A 99 12.60 -4.60 -15.24
N PRO A 100 13.92 -4.38 -15.30
CA PRO A 100 14.77 -4.41 -14.12
C PRO A 100 14.33 -3.34 -13.10
N VAL A 101 14.57 -3.62 -11.84
CA VAL A 101 14.29 -2.66 -10.76
C VAL A 101 15.41 -1.62 -10.79
N PRO A 102 15.13 -0.33 -10.92
CA PRO A 102 16.16 0.71 -10.87
C PRO A 102 16.74 0.86 -9.47
N ALA A 103 17.97 1.33 -9.37
CA ALA A 103 18.46 1.87 -8.11
C ALA A 103 17.80 3.23 -7.84
N VAL A 104 17.44 3.48 -6.58
CA VAL A 104 16.76 4.72 -6.15
C VAL A 104 17.71 5.52 -5.28
N HIS A 105 17.92 6.81 -5.61
CA HIS A 105 18.72 7.74 -4.85
C HIS A 105 17.84 8.54 -3.88
N PHE A 106 18.32 8.74 -2.66
CA PHE A 106 17.64 9.51 -1.62
C PHE A 106 18.65 10.13 -0.64
N ASP A 107 18.26 11.20 0.03
CA ASP A 107 19.07 11.83 1.06
C ASP A 107 18.82 11.25 2.46
N ASP A 108 19.59 11.74 3.45
CA ASP A 108 19.48 11.30 4.84
C ASP A 108 18.11 11.62 5.48
N ASP A 109 17.39 12.57 4.93
CA ASP A 109 16.02 12.89 5.34
C ASP A 109 14.98 12.00 4.63
N GLY A 110 15.38 11.16 3.70
CA GLY A 110 14.50 10.29 2.89
C GLY A 110 13.80 11.03 1.74
N CYS A 111 14.34 12.15 1.24
CA CYS A 111 13.85 12.77 0.02
C CYS A 111 14.40 12.03 -1.20
N PHE A 112 13.52 11.74 -2.15
CA PHE A 112 13.90 11.15 -3.44
C PHE A 112 14.78 12.11 -4.24
N GLN A 113 15.85 11.58 -4.84
CA GLN A 113 16.83 12.35 -5.60
C GLN A 113 16.94 11.89 -7.07
N GLY A 114 16.33 10.75 -7.42
CA GLY A 114 16.36 10.20 -8.77
C GLY A 114 16.58 8.69 -8.80
N ILE A 115 16.87 8.18 -9.99
CA ILE A 115 17.15 6.76 -10.23
C ILE A 115 18.38 6.58 -11.13
N ASP A 116 19.02 5.40 -11.02
CA ASP A 116 19.89 4.90 -12.09
C ASP A 116 19.04 4.09 -13.08
N THR A 117 19.00 4.53 -14.32
CA THR A 117 18.28 3.81 -15.39
C THR A 117 19.06 2.54 -15.74
N PRO A 118 18.46 1.34 -15.57
CA PRO A 118 19.16 0.10 -15.90
C PRO A 118 19.40 -0.01 -17.42
N GLU A 119 20.64 -0.31 -17.81
CA GLU A 119 21.04 -0.46 -19.23
C GLU A 119 20.30 -1.60 -19.94
N ASN A 120 19.86 -2.62 -19.20
CA ASN A 120 19.22 -3.82 -19.75
C ASN A 120 17.67 -3.74 -19.81
N MET A 121 17.10 -2.55 -19.81
CA MET A 121 15.66 -2.38 -19.99
C MET A 121 15.24 -2.84 -21.40
N LEU A 122 14.16 -3.63 -21.47
CA LEU A 122 13.61 -4.12 -22.74
C LEU A 122 13.29 -2.97 -23.70
N GLY A 123 12.71 -1.89 -23.22
CA GLY A 123 12.41 -0.70 -24.01
C GLY A 123 13.66 -0.07 -24.63
N LEU A 124 14.78 0.01 -23.90
CA LEU A 124 16.07 0.51 -24.43
C LEU A 124 16.61 -0.40 -25.52
N GLN A 125 16.64 -1.71 -25.29
CA GLN A 125 17.09 -2.70 -26.28
C GLN A 125 16.26 -2.67 -27.55
N MET A 126 14.94 -2.51 -27.43
CA MET A 126 14.05 -2.36 -28.58
C MET A 126 14.35 -1.07 -29.37
N LEU A 127 14.60 0.05 -28.69
CA LEU A 127 14.94 1.31 -29.33
C LEU A 127 16.28 1.23 -30.10
N GLU A 128 17.25 0.44 -29.63
CA GLU A 128 18.52 0.26 -30.31
C GLU A 128 18.37 -0.38 -31.70
N VAL A 129 17.47 -1.35 -31.85
CA VAL A 129 17.28 -2.13 -33.08
C VAL A 129 16.27 -1.53 -34.05
N LEU A 130 15.46 -0.56 -33.60
CA LEU A 130 14.45 0.06 -34.43
C LEU A 130 15.10 1.01 -35.46
N PRO A 131 14.72 0.91 -36.76
CA PRO A 131 15.19 1.83 -37.80
C PRO A 131 14.44 3.17 -37.71
N MET A 132 14.93 4.04 -36.83
CA MET A 132 14.32 5.35 -36.54
C MET A 132 15.31 6.48 -36.70
N GLU A 133 14.80 7.69 -36.99
CA GLU A 133 15.57 8.93 -36.98
C GLU A 133 16.19 9.14 -35.58
N PRO A 134 17.47 9.58 -35.50
CA PRO A 134 18.16 9.75 -34.20
C PRO A 134 17.43 10.66 -33.21
N GLU A 135 16.80 11.73 -33.70
CA GLU A 135 16.04 12.70 -32.90
C GLU A 135 14.81 12.04 -32.24
N LYS A 136 14.05 11.25 -33.02
CA LYS A 136 12.90 10.49 -32.49
C LYS A 136 13.34 9.42 -31.50
N LYS A 137 14.51 8.81 -31.72
CA LYS A 137 15.09 7.84 -30.80
C LYS A 137 15.41 8.49 -29.46
N ALA A 138 16.01 9.68 -29.46
CA ALA A 138 16.34 10.45 -28.28
C ALA A 138 15.07 10.87 -27.51
N GLU A 139 14.04 11.35 -28.21
CA GLU A 139 12.75 11.69 -27.59
C GLU A 139 12.07 10.47 -26.90
N LEU A 140 12.07 9.32 -27.57
CA LEU A 140 11.50 8.10 -26.99
C LEU A 140 12.29 7.60 -25.80
N LEU A 141 13.62 7.73 -25.82
CA LEU A 141 14.49 7.40 -24.72
C LEU A 141 14.20 8.28 -23.51
N GLU A 142 14.12 9.60 -23.71
CA GLU A 142 13.78 10.56 -22.64
C GLU A 142 12.42 10.24 -22.02
N ASN A 143 11.40 9.97 -22.84
CA ASN A 143 10.08 9.58 -22.36
C ASN A 143 10.10 8.26 -21.57
N LEU A 144 10.91 7.28 -22.02
CA LEU A 144 11.03 6.00 -21.33
C LEU A 144 11.67 6.16 -19.95
N VAL A 145 12.74 6.96 -19.86
CA VAL A 145 13.42 7.28 -18.59
C VAL A 145 12.47 8.02 -17.66
N ALA A 146 11.74 9.03 -18.16
CA ALA A 146 10.78 9.79 -17.37
C ALA A 146 9.67 8.90 -16.78
N VAL A 147 9.14 7.95 -17.54
CA VAL A 147 8.13 6.99 -17.06
C VAL A 147 8.69 6.10 -15.93
N GLN A 148 9.95 5.68 -16.05
CA GLN A 148 10.60 4.88 -15.01
C GLN A 148 10.87 5.69 -13.74
N GLU A 149 11.29 6.93 -13.89
CA GLU A 149 11.51 7.84 -12.77
C GLU A 149 10.20 8.14 -12.03
N GLU A 150 9.11 8.40 -12.76
CA GLU A 150 7.77 8.60 -12.20
C GLU A 150 7.30 7.35 -11.42
N ALA A 151 7.50 6.16 -11.98
CA ALA A 151 7.14 4.91 -11.31
C ALA A 151 7.98 4.67 -10.04
N ALA A 152 9.26 4.98 -10.07
CA ALA A 152 10.15 4.87 -8.91
C ALA A 152 9.79 5.90 -7.83
N LEU A 153 9.47 7.13 -8.23
CA LEU A 153 8.99 8.18 -7.32
C LEU A 153 7.65 7.76 -6.67
N GLU A 154 6.68 7.27 -7.44
CA GLU A 154 5.40 6.77 -6.88
C GLU A 154 5.63 5.64 -5.87
N TYR A 155 6.57 4.73 -6.17
CA TYR A 155 6.94 3.66 -5.25
C TYR A 155 7.57 4.22 -3.96
N TRP A 156 8.51 5.17 -4.08
CA TRP A 156 9.16 5.82 -2.94
C TRP A 156 8.19 6.62 -2.09
N ASP A 157 7.28 7.35 -2.72
CA ASP A 157 6.24 8.12 -2.03
C ASP A 157 5.37 7.20 -1.17
N ARG A 158 4.99 6.05 -1.71
CA ARG A 158 4.19 5.06 -0.98
C ARG A 158 4.95 4.44 0.20
N LEU A 159 6.27 4.30 0.11
CA LEU A 159 7.08 3.71 1.18
C LEU A 159 7.49 4.71 2.26
N VAL A 160 7.87 5.92 1.86
CA VAL A 160 8.58 6.87 2.71
C VAL A 160 7.98 8.27 2.68
N ALA A 161 7.95 8.92 1.50
CA ALA A 161 7.75 10.36 1.44
C ALA A 161 6.36 10.81 1.94
N SER A 162 5.30 10.03 1.63
CA SER A 162 3.94 10.31 2.13
C SER A 162 3.77 10.13 3.64
N TRP A 163 4.72 9.48 4.31
CA TRP A 163 4.60 9.12 5.71
C TRP A 163 5.54 9.88 6.65
N ARG A 164 6.66 10.33 6.12
CA ARG A 164 7.70 11.00 6.89
C ARG A 164 7.18 12.23 7.62
N GLY A 165 7.29 12.24 8.95
CA GLY A 165 6.83 13.32 9.81
C GLY A 165 5.31 13.38 10.02
N VAL A 166 4.54 12.49 9.38
CA VAL A 166 3.08 12.43 9.54
C VAL A 166 2.72 11.90 10.92
N THR A 167 1.74 12.53 11.56
CA THR A 167 1.18 12.08 12.83
C THR A 167 -0.25 11.60 12.63
N LEU A 168 -0.53 10.36 13.02
CA LEU A 168 -1.83 9.72 12.88
C LEU A 168 -2.32 9.22 14.24
N THR A 169 -3.64 9.30 14.46
CA THR A 169 -4.28 8.76 15.67
C THR A 169 -5.02 7.46 15.33
N PRO A 170 -4.73 6.34 16.01
CA PRO A 170 -5.40 5.07 15.78
C PRO A 170 -6.91 5.20 15.96
N GLY A 171 -7.67 4.74 14.92
CA GLY A 171 -9.14 4.80 14.91
C GLY A 171 -9.74 6.15 14.52
N GLU A 172 -8.91 7.14 14.18
CA GLU A 172 -9.32 8.44 13.65
C GLU A 172 -8.79 8.60 12.22
N PRO A 173 -9.48 8.12 11.19
CA PRO A 173 -9.00 8.22 9.82
C PRO A 173 -9.02 9.67 9.33
N VAL A 174 -7.94 10.05 8.66
CA VAL A 174 -7.85 11.33 7.93
C VAL A 174 -8.50 11.14 6.56
N ARG A 175 -9.24 12.15 6.10
CA ARG A 175 -9.94 12.12 4.81
C ARG A 175 -9.54 13.32 3.98
N HIS A 176 -9.32 13.07 2.69
CA HIS A 176 -8.99 14.09 1.71
C HIS A 176 -9.87 13.91 0.47
N GLU A 177 -10.21 15.03 -0.17
CA GLU A 177 -10.77 14.98 -1.52
C GLU A 177 -9.65 14.61 -2.50
N ALA A 178 -9.94 13.69 -3.39
CA ALA A 178 -9.02 13.17 -4.37
C ALA A 178 -9.72 12.98 -5.72
N ARG A 179 -8.99 12.48 -6.71
CA ARG A 179 -9.51 12.04 -8.00
C ARG A 179 -9.00 10.66 -8.31
N ILE A 180 -9.83 9.86 -8.97
CA ILE A 180 -9.48 8.54 -9.43
C ILE A 180 -9.85 8.39 -10.90
N VAL A 181 -8.98 7.72 -11.65
CA VAL A 181 -9.25 7.40 -13.05
C VAL A 181 -10.00 6.08 -13.12
N VAL A 182 -11.19 6.11 -13.70
CA VAL A 182 -12.02 4.93 -13.98
C VAL A 182 -11.83 4.55 -15.45
N GLY A 183 -11.62 3.27 -15.71
CA GLY A 183 -11.37 2.73 -17.04
C GLY A 183 -9.95 2.15 -17.15
N THR A 184 -9.82 1.04 -17.86
CA THR A 184 -8.56 0.30 -18.01
C THR A 184 -8.18 0.08 -19.47
N GLY A 185 -6.88 0.04 -19.75
CA GLY A 185 -6.35 -0.30 -21.07
C GLY A 185 -6.81 0.63 -22.18
N PHE A 186 -7.50 0.08 -23.19
CA PHE A 186 -8.00 0.81 -24.37
C PHE A 186 -9.33 1.51 -24.18
N MET A 187 -9.92 1.44 -22.97
CA MET A 187 -11.18 2.08 -22.67
C MET A 187 -11.01 3.57 -22.41
N GLU A 188 -12.08 4.34 -22.62
CA GLU A 188 -12.09 5.75 -22.31
C GLU A 188 -11.82 5.92 -20.80
N LYS A 189 -10.72 6.61 -20.49
CA LYS A 189 -10.34 6.94 -19.13
C LYS A 189 -11.07 8.19 -18.69
N LYS A 190 -11.81 8.10 -17.59
CA LYS A 190 -12.55 9.22 -17.00
C LYS A 190 -12.06 9.50 -15.60
N GLU A 191 -11.68 10.73 -15.34
CA GLU A 191 -11.39 11.20 -13.99
C GLU A 191 -12.69 11.46 -13.23
N VAL A 192 -12.85 10.88 -12.05
CA VAL A 192 -14.00 11.09 -11.17
C VAL A 192 -13.53 11.58 -9.81
N ALA A 193 -14.40 12.36 -9.14
CA ALA A 193 -14.13 12.78 -7.76
C ALA A 193 -14.11 11.56 -6.82
N ALA A 194 -13.18 11.55 -5.89
CA ALA A 194 -12.94 10.45 -4.97
C ALA A 194 -12.69 10.97 -3.55
N GLU A 195 -12.85 10.10 -2.56
CA GLU A 195 -12.37 10.30 -1.20
C GLU A 195 -11.15 9.39 -0.98
N GLU A 196 -10.06 9.98 -0.52
CA GLU A 196 -8.93 9.27 0.03
C GLU A 196 -9.04 9.23 1.55
N ARG A 197 -8.95 8.03 2.10
CA ARG A 197 -9.03 7.78 3.54
C ARG A 197 -7.75 7.12 4.03
N THR A 198 -7.00 7.82 4.86
CA THR A 198 -5.78 7.33 5.49
C THR A 198 -6.04 6.92 6.93
N SER A 199 -5.56 5.75 7.33
CA SER A 199 -5.69 5.23 8.70
C SER A 199 -4.45 4.49 9.17
N ILE A 200 -4.30 4.38 10.51
CA ILE A 200 -3.22 3.66 11.17
C ILE A 200 -3.77 2.63 12.15
N GLU A 201 -3.20 1.44 12.12
CA GLU A 201 -3.35 0.39 13.14
C GLU A 201 -2.00 0.21 13.82
N VAL A 202 -1.94 0.27 15.16
CA VAL A 202 -0.72 0.10 15.94
C VAL A 202 -0.65 -1.27 16.59
N GLY A 203 0.56 -1.72 16.91
CA GLY A 203 0.77 -3.00 17.57
C GLY A 203 0.46 -4.18 16.65
N VAL A 204 0.78 -4.07 15.37
CA VAL A 204 0.74 -5.20 14.45
C VAL A 204 2.08 -5.93 14.44
N PRO A 205 2.11 -7.25 14.16
CA PRO A 205 3.36 -7.95 13.94
C PRO A 205 4.05 -7.42 12.68
N CYS A 206 5.38 -7.25 12.71
CA CYS A 206 6.15 -6.79 11.56
C CYS A 206 6.19 -7.84 10.43
N THR A 207 6.27 -9.13 10.81
CA THR A 207 6.12 -10.26 9.88
C THR A 207 5.04 -11.20 10.40
N PRO A 208 4.42 -12.03 9.55
CA PRO A 208 3.33 -12.93 9.96
C PRO A 208 3.68 -13.83 11.15
N ASP A 209 4.95 -14.26 11.26
CA ASP A 209 5.43 -15.17 12.29
C ASP A 209 6.01 -14.43 13.52
N ALA A 210 6.08 -13.10 13.50
CA ALA A 210 6.64 -12.33 14.61
C ALA A 210 5.69 -12.32 15.81
N GLN A 211 6.18 -12.67 16.99
CA GLN A 211 5.45 -12.52 18.24
C GLN A 211 5.42 -11.06 18.71
N GLU A 212 6.46 -10.30 18.40
CA GLU A 212 6.58 -8.90 18.75
C GLU A 212 5.67 -8.04 17.87
N ARG A 213 4.87 -7.19 18.50
CA ARG A 213 3.88 -6.31 17.86
C ARG A 213 4.30 -4.85 17.94
N ARG A 214 5.43 -4.51 17.36
CA ARG A 214 5.97 -3.15 17.38
C ARG A 214 5.66 -2.33 16.14
N CYS A 215 5.25 -2.98 15.05
CA CYS A 215 4.97 -2.31 13.80
C CYS A 215 3.59 -1.64 13.78
N VAL A 216 3.41 -0.78 12.79
CA VAL A 216 2.15 -0.17 12.43
C VAL A 216 1.73 -0.64 11.04
N ARG A 217 0.41 -0.70 10.80
CA ARG A 217 -0.16 -0.84 9.46
C ARG A 217 -0.78 0.48 9.07
N LEU A 218 -0.30 1.05 7.99
CA LEU A 218 -0.84 2.23 7.33
C LEU A 218 -1.73 1.78 6.18
N THR A 219 -2.91 2.36 6.07
CA THR A 219 -3.85 2.03 5.00
C THR A 219 -4.33 3.31 4.34
N VAL A 220 -4.26 3.35 3.00
CA VAL A 220 -4.86 4.38 2.16
C VAL A 220 -5.93 3.71 1.31
N ASP A 221 -7.17 4.12 1.48
CA ASP A 221 -8.31 3.71 0.67
C ASP A 221 -8.75 4.89 -0.21
N LEU A 222 -8.76 4.69 -1.53
CA LEU A 222 -9.23 5.66 -2.51
C LEU A 222 -10.48 5.12 -3.20
N GLN A 223 -11.60 5.83 -3.06
CA GLN A 223 -12.91 5.40 -3.54
C GLN A 223 -13.63 6.57 -4.23
N PRO A 224 -14.37 6.34 -5.33
CA PRO A 224 -15.22 7.36 -5.94
C PRO A 224 -16.24 7.90 -4.96
N LEU A 225 -16.47 9.21 -5.00
CA LEU A 225 -17.54 9.84 -4.20
C LEU A 225 -18.91 9.49 -4.75
N GLY A 226 -19.85 9.20 -3.84
CA GLY A 226 -21.27 8.97 -4.18
C GLY A 226 -21.58 7.60 -4.77
N GLN A 227 -20.60 6.69 -4.86
CA GLN A 227 -20.84 5.30 -5.25
C GLN A 227 -20.89 4.39 -4.01
N SER A 228 -21.99 3.66 -3.85
CA SER A 228 -22.09 2.59 -2.86
C SER A 228 -21.54 1.28 -3.43
N GLU A 229 -21.10 0.36 -2.57
CA GLU A 229 -20.63 -0.98 -2.99
C GLU A 229 -21.74 -1.79 -3.72
N GLU A 230 -23.01 -1.41 -3.53
CA GLU A 230 -24.17 -2.04 -4.16
C GLU A 230 -24.47 -1.48 -5.56
N GLU A 231 -23.85 -0.36 -5.96
CA GLU A 231 -24.08 0.22 -7.28
C GLU A 231 -23.48 -0.63 -8.38
N THR A 232 -24.29 -0.90 -9.42
CA THR A 232 -23.94 -1.75 -10.56
C THR A 232 -23.18 -1.00 -11.67
N GLY A 233 -22.74 0.24 -11.43
CA GLY A 233 -22.05 1.08 -12.41
C GLY A 233 -20.55 0.82 -12.53
N PRO A 234 -19.86 1.42 -13.53
CA PRO A 234 -18.41 1.43 -13.61
C PRO A 234 -17.79 2.01 -12.35
N MET A 235 -16.80 1.33 -11.79
CA MET A 235 -16.17 1.69 -10.52
C MET A 235 -14.66 1.45 -10.59
N ALA A 236 -13.88 2.30 -9.93
CA ALA A 236 -12.49 2.02 -9.63
C ALA A 236 -12.26 2.19 -8.12
N ARG A 237 -11.48 1.31 -7.53
CA ARG A 237 -11.04 1.39 -6.14
C ARG A 237 -9.56 1.05 -6.06
N LYS A 238 -8.83 1.84 -5.27
CA LYS A 238 -7.43 1.60 -4.99
C LYS A 238 -7.25 1.52 -3.48
N ARG A 239 -6.60 0.46 -3.00
CA ARG A 239 -6.23 0.32 -1.59
C ARG A 239 -4.76 0.00 -1.49
N PHE A 240 -4.05 0.78 -0.69
CA PHE A 240 -2.66 0.55 -0.36
C PHE A 240 -2.52 0.25 1.13
N GLU A 241 -1.71 -0.73 1.46
CA GLU A 241 -1.35 -1.10 2.83
C GLU A 241 0.17 -1.18 2.95
N LEU A 242 0.72 -0.60 4.03
CA LEU A 242 2.14 -0.66 4.37
C LEU A 242 2.26 -1.13 5.82
N VAL A 243 3.00 -2.21 6.06
CA VAL A 243 3.46 -2.60 7.40
C VAL A 243 4.88 -2.12 7.58
N THR A 244 5.10 -1.27 8.58
CA THR A 244 6.39 -0.61 8.80
C THR A 244 6.68 -0.40 10.29
N ASP A 245 7.94 -0.22 10.62
CA ASP A 245 8.37 0.27 11.93
C ASP A 245 8.11 1.79 12.00
N PRO A 246 7.35 2.30 12.99
CA PRO A 246 6.98 3.71 13.06
C PRO A 246 8.15 4.66 13.32
N ASP A 247 9.22 4.17 13.96
CA ASP A 247 10.38 4.98 14.33
C ASP A 247 11.42 5.09 13.22
N THR A 248 11.35 4.20 12.22
CA THR A 248 12.35 4.16 11.13
C THR A 248 11.76 4.21 9.73
N LEU A 249 10.47 3.91 9.56
CA LEU A 249 9.81 3.65 8.27
C LEU A 249 10.45 2.50 7.46
N VAL A 250 11.17 1.60 8.10
CA VAL A 250 11.66 0.36 7.46
C VAL A 250 10.45 -0.51 7.10
N PRO A 251 10.20 -0.80 5.79
CA PRO A 251 9.02 -1.53 5.35
C PRO A 251 9.19 -3.04 5.59
N TYR A 252 8.14 -3.73 6.02
CA TYR A 252 8.09 -5.19 6.13
C TYR A 252 7.20 -5.82 5.07
N SER A 253 6.11 -5.16 4.71
CA SER A 253 5.31 -5.53 3.55
C SER A 253 4.53 -4.34 3.01
N THR A 254 4.28 -4.37 1.71
CA THR A 254 3.30 -3.48 1.08
C THR A 254 2.33 -4.29 0.25
N ARG A 255 1.10 -3.82 0.14
CA ARG A 255 0.08 -4.40 -0.72
C ARG A 255 -0.73 -3.30 -1.38
N LEU A 256 -0.73 -3.29 -2.70
CA LEU A 256 -1.57 -2.42 -3.51
C LEU A 256 -2.64 -3.28 -4.19
N THR A 257 -3.89 -2.97 -3.93
CA THR A 257 -5.04 -3.59 -4.61
C THR A 257 -5.71 -2.54 -5.47
N ARG A 258 -5.88 -2.84 -6.75
CA ARG A 258 -6.66 -2.04 -7.70
C ARG A 258 -7.80 -2.90 -8.19
N MET A 259 -9.00 -2.38 -8.12
CA MET A 259 -10.20 -3.02 -8.64
C MET A 259 -10.89 -2.05 -9.59
N ASP A 260 -11.06 -2.47 -10.83
CA ASP A 260 -11.79 -1.74 -11.86
C ASP A 260 -12.97 -2.58 -12.30
N ARG A 261 -14.17 -1.99 -12.27
CA ARG A 261 -15.38 -2.56 -12.83
C ARG A 261 -15.78 -1.73 -14.03
N VAL A 262 -15.80 -2.33 -15.20
CA VAL A 262 -15.98 -1.61 -16.46
C VAL A 262 -17.08 -2.24 -17.31
N ASP A 263 -17.81 -1.39 -18.03
CA ASP A 263 -18.71 -1.81 -19.08
C ASP A 263 -17.91 -2.12 -20.35
N TRP A 264 -17.96 -3.36 -20.82
CA TRP A 264 -17.26 -3.80 -22.01
C TRP A 264 -18.16 -3.86 -23.24
N GLY A 265 -19.42 -3.45 -23.14
CA GLY A 265 -20.40 -3.47 -24.22
C GLY A 265 -20.12 -2.40 -25.27
N LYS A 266 -19.77 -2.79 -26.50
CA LYS A 266 -19.60 -1.86 -27.64
C LYS A 266 -20.93 -1.34 -28.21
N ASP A 267 -22.07 -1.95 -27.86
CA ASP A 267 -23.32 -1.76 -28.60
C ASP A 267 -24.55 -1.44 -27.70
N GLY A 268 -24.36 -0.87 -26.53
CA GLY A 268 -25.49 -0.40 -25.69
C GLY A 268 -26.42 -1.51 -25.18
N GLY A 269 -26.02 -2.77 -25.29
CA GLY A 269 -26.73 -3.89 -24.66
C GLY A 269 -26.33 -4.04 -23.19
N GLU A 270 -27.27 -4.43 -22.32
CA GLU A 270 -27.03 -4.79 -20.91
C GLU A 270 -26.09 -6.00 -20.81
N GLN A 271 -24.78 -5.78 -21.01
CA GLN A 271 -23.80 -6.80 -20.68
C GLN A 271 -23.36 -6.67 -19.23
N PRO A 272 -23.10 -7.78 -18.53
CA PRO A 272 -22.61 -7.72 -17.16
C PRO A 272 -21.26 -7.00 -17.13
N LEU A 273 -21.08 -6.09 -16.19
CA LEU A 273 -19.82 -5.41 -15.93
C LEU A 273 -18.71 -6.43 -15.69
N LYS A 274 -17.56 -6.17 -16.27
CA LYS A 274 -16.38 -7.02 -16.09
C LYS A 274 -15.48 -6.41 -15.03
N GLU A 275 -15.04 -7.25 -14.11
CA GLU A 275 -14.18 -6.88 -13.01
C GLU A 275 -12.73 -7.25 -13.33
N PHE A 276 -11.84 -6.30 -13.10
CA PHE A 276 -10.40 -6.44 -13.17
C PHE A 276 -9.84 -6.20 -11.78
N LEU A 277 -9.13 -7.18 -11.26
CA LEU A 277 -8.46 -7.08 -9.97
C LEU A 277 -6.96 -7.24 -10.18
N GLN A 278 -6.20 -6.21 -9.80
CA GLN A 278 -4.75 -6.29 -9.72
C GLN A 278 -4.33 -6.20 -8.25
N VAL A 279 -3.51 -7.15 -7.84
CA VAL A 279 -2.86 -7.14 -6.52
C VAL A 279 -1.36 -7.14 -6.73
N GLU A 280 -0.69 -6.14 -6.21
CA GLU A 280 0.76 -6.01 -6.19
C GLU A 280 1.23 -6.05 -4.73
N GLU A 281 2.16 -6.94 -4.40
CA GLU A 281 2.59 -7.19 -3.04
C GLU A 281 4.11 -7.28 -2.98
N TYR A 282 4.70 -6.58 -2.01
CA TYR A 282 6.12 -6.68 -1.67
C TYR A 282 6.25 -7.20 -0.24
N VAL A 283 7.13 -8.17 -0.05
CA VAL A 283 7.51 -8.70 1.26
C VAL A 283 9.02 -8.54 1.43
N TYR A 284 9.42 -7.93 2.53
CA TYR A 284 10.82 -7.64 2.86
C TYR A 284 11.27 -8.55 4.00
N THR A 285 12.28 -9.37 3.77
CA THR A 285 12.86 -10.28 4.77
C THR A 285 14.24 -9.79 5.16
N TYR A 286 14.36 -9.29 6.38
CA TYR A 286 15.60 -8.78 6.97
C TYR A 286 16.35 -9.90 7.70
N GLY A 287 17.69 -9.73 7.81
CA GLY A 287 18.56 -10.72 8.50
C GLY A 287 18.81 -12.01 7.71
N ALA A 288 18.31 -12.13 6.49
CA ALA A 288 18.69 -13.18 5.57
C ALA A 288 20.17 -12.98 5.18
N GLN A 289 20.99 -14.04 5.27
CA GLN A 289 22.36 -13.97 4.80
C GLN A 289 22.37 -14.03 3.26
N ARG A 290 23.05 -13.08 2.64
CA ARG A 290 23.36 -13.16 1.21
C ARG A 290 24.35 -14.32 1.02
N VAL A 291 23.95 -15.37 0.30
CA VAL A 291 24.87 -16.44 -0.10
C VAL A 291 25.76 -15.89 -1.20
N PRO A 292 27.09 -15.84 -1.02
CA PRO A 292 27.99 -15.34 -2.07
C PRO A 292 27.82 -16.18 -3.34
N PRO A 293 27.80 -15.58 -4.54
CA PRO A 293 27.80 -16.34 -5.78
C PRO A 293 29.09 -17.19 -5.86
N GLY A 294 28.94 -18.51 -5.92
CA GLY A 294 30.06 -19.42 -6.16
C GLY A 294 30.40 -20.44 -5.07
N THR A 295 29.54 -20.67 -4.08
CA THR A 295 29.69 -21.73 -3.05
C THR A 295 28.93 -23.02 -3.35
N THR A 296 28.63 -23.33 -4.64
CA THR A 296 28.13 -24.64 -5.07
C THR A 296 29.20 -25.47 -5.75
#